data_0b769d82c56d040885dba672a039705c
#
_entry.id   0b769d82c56d040885dba672a039705c
#
_cell.length_a   1.000
_cell.length_b   1.000
_cell.length_c   1.000
_cell.angle_alpha   90.00
_cell.angle_beta   90.00
_cell.angle_gamma   90.00
#
_symmetry.space_group_name_H-M   'P 1'
#
loop_
_entity.id
_entity.type
_entity.pdbx_description
1 polymer ?
#
loop_
_entity_poly.entity_id
_entity_poly.type
_entity_poly.pdbx_seq_one_letter_code
_entity_poly.pdbx_strand_id
1 'polypeptide(L)'
;MSTSVAAIVSPMVVVAEDSRDTRQMLKRAFELKGYRVLEAQNGKEAVDLTRTFKPNLILVDLNMPELDGLETIRYVRGMKGTQDPVPIVAMTAFHVYGMEQAALEAGCNEYLIKPFDLDDLDKKLKGLGFIV
;
A
#
# COMPACT_ATOMS: atom_id res chain seq x y z
N MET A 1 25.19 5.05 -15.49
CA MET A 1 25.16 5.56 -14.65
C MET A 1 24.14 6.17 -14.01
N SER A 2 23.16 6.36 -14.42
CA SER A 2 22.04 6.98 -13.83
C SER A 2 21.38 6.16 -12.73
N THR A 3 21.72 4.90 -12.65
CA THR A 3 21.16 4.08 -11.58
C THR A 3 21.50 4.59 -10.20
N SER A 4 22.64 5.26 -10.05
CA SER A 4 23.00 5.80 -8.74
C SER A 4 22.04 6.89 -8.32
N VAL A 5 21.54 7.67 -9.28
CA VAL A 5 20.57 8.73 -8.97
C VAL A 5 19.27 8.10 -8.50
N ALA A 6 18.79 7.07 -9.19
CA ALA A 6 17.58 6.38 -8.79
C ALA A 6 17.72 5.75 -7.40
N ALA A 7 18.91 5.24 -7.07
CA ALA A 7 19.16 4.60 -5.80
C ALA A 7 19.12 5.56 -4.62
N ILE A 8 19.39 6.85 -4.84
CA ILE A 8 19.36 7.83 -3.75
C ILE A 8 18.01 8.52 -3.58
N VAL A 9 17.09 8.29 -4.51
CA VAL A 9 15.75 8.85 -4.39
C VAL A 9 14.95 7.96 -3.45
N SER A 10 14.42 8.57 -2.38
CA SER A 10 13.61 7.82 -1.43
C SER A 10 12.33 7.33 -2.08
N PRO A 11 12.03 6.04 -1.98
CA PRO A 11 10.76 5.54 -2.48
C PRO A 11 9.62 6.11 -1.64
N MET A 12 8.45 6.20 -2.24
CA MET A 12 7.28 6.80 -1.62
C MET A 12 6.19 5.75 -1.46
N VAL A 13 5.60 5.67 -0.27
CA VAL A 13 4.50 4.75 0.01
C VAL A 13 3.29 5.52 0.51
N VAL A 14 2.12 5.14 0.01
CA VAL A 14 0.83 5.59 0.58
C VAL A 14 0.39 4.52 1.58
N VAL A 15 0.16 4.92 2.82
CA VAL A 15 -0.38 4.05 3.86
C VAL A 15 -1.81 4.48 4.13
N ALA A 16 -2.76 3.67 3.68
CA ALA A 16 -4.18 3.94 3.84
C ALA A 16 -4.73 3.05 4.97
N GLU A 17 -5.01 3.67 6.10
CA GLU A 17 -5.39 2.98 7.33
C GLU A 17 -6.17 3.96 8.19
N ASP A 18 -7.39 3.61 8.61
CA ASP A 18 -8.19 4.51 9.43
C ASP A 18 -7.78 4.50 10.90
N SER A 19 -7.20 3.42 11.40
CA SER A 19 -6.68 3.39 12.77
C SER A 19 -5.41 4.22 12.86
N ARG A 20 -5.46 5.26 13.67
CA ARG A 20 -4.30 6.15 13.83
C ARG A 20 -3.09 5.40 14.36
N ASP A 21 -3.28 4.54 15.35
CA ASP A 21 -2.16 3.82 15.96
C ASP A 21 -1.49 2.90 14.96
N THR A 22 -2.28 2.15 14.20
CA THR A 22 -1.74 1.26 13.17
C THR A 22 -1.06 2.07 12.07
N ARG A 23 -1.67 3.17 11.66
CA ARG A 23 -1.10 4.02 10.62
C ARG A 23 0.23 4.62 11.04
N GLN A 24 0.34 5.09 12.29
CA GLN A 24 1.59 5.65 12.81
C GLN A 24 2.67 4.58 12.94
N MET A 25 2.30 3.39 13.35
CA MET A 25 3.25 2.27 13.44
C MET A 25 3.83 1.96 12.06
N LEU A 26 2.97 1.86 11.06
CA LEU A 26 3.40 1.58 9.69
C LEU A 26 4.25 2.72 9.11
N LYS A 27 3.83 3.95 9.39
CA LYS A 27 4.60 5.13 8.95
C LYS A 27 6.03 5.06 9.47
N ARG A 28 6.17 4.81 10.78
CA ARG A 28 7.49 4.74 11.38
C ARG A 28 8.31 3.59 10.79
N ALA A 29 7.69 2.44 10.60
CA ALA A 29 8.38 1.29 10.03
C ALA A 29 8.92 1.60 8.62
N PHE A 30 8.13 2.25 7.78
CA PHE A 30 8.57 2.61 6.45
C PHE A 30 9.61 3.73 6.45
N GLU A 31 9.45 4.71 7.34
CA GLU A 31 10.45 5.78 7.45
C GLU A 31 11.81 5.23 7.84
N LEU A 32 11.85 4.24 8.73
CA LEU A 32 13.10 3.59 9.12
C LEU A 32 13.75 2.84 7.96
N LYS A 33 12.97 2.46 6.97
CA LYS A 33 13.48 1.80 5.76
C LYS A 33 13.89 2.81 4.68
N GLY A 34 13.71 4.09 4.94
CA GLY A 34 14.07 5.14 4.00
C GLY A 34 12.93 5.59 3.07
N TYR A 35 11.71 5.18 3.34
CA TYR A 35 10.57 5.60 2.53
C TYR A 35 10.04 6.96 2.97
N ARG A 36 9.54 7.70 2.01
CA ARG A 36 8.67 8.85 2.30
C ARG A 36 7.26 8.30 2.42
N VAL A 37 6.56 8.66 3.49
CA VAL A 37 5.23 8.11 3.76
C VAL A 37 4.16 9.17 3.59
N LEU A 38 3.15 8.85 2.81
CA LEU A 38 1.95 9.66 2.67
C LEU A 38 0.82 8.91 3.38
N GLU A 39 0.16 9.60 4.32
CA GLU A 39 -0.89 8.98 5.13
C GLU A 39 -2.26 9.27 4.56
N ALA A 40 -3.10 8.24 4.51
CA ALA A 40 -4.50 8.37 4.14
C ALA A 40 -5.35 7.74 5.22
N GLN A 41 -6.42 8.40 5.63
CA GLN A 41 -7.33 7.90 6.66
C GLN A 41 -8.50 7.14 6.07
N ASN A 42 -8.68 7.24 4.76
CA ASN A 42 -9.77 6.58 4.06
C ASN A 42 -9.37 6.36 2.60
N GLY A 43 -10.22 5.64 1.88
CA GLY A 43 -9.91 5.28 0.50
C GLY A 43 -9.89 6.45 -0.45
N LYS A 44 -10.72 7.46 -0.20
CA LYS A 44 -10.76 8.65 -1.07
C LYS A 44 -9.44 9.40 -0.99
N GLU A 45 -8.92 9.59 0.24
CA GLU A 45 -7.61 10.23 0.41
C GLU A 45 -6.51 9.42 -0.26
N ALA A 46 -6.58 8.08 -0.15
CA ALA A 46 -5.59 7.22 -0.78
C ALA A 46 -5.59 7.38 -2.30
N VAL A 47 -6.77 7.44 -2.91
CA VAL A 47 -6.89 7.62 -4.35
C VAL A 47 -6.31 8.99 -4.76
N ASP A 48 -6.66 10.05 -4.01
CA ASP A 48 -6.19 11.40 -4.33
C ASP A 48 -4.68 11.51 -4.21
N LEU A 49 -4.10 10.93 -3.16
CA LEU A 49 -2.66 10.94 -2.96
C LEU A 49 -1.94 10.14 -4.05
N THR A 50 -2.51 9.01 -4.43
CA THR A 50 -1.92 8.19 -5.48
C THR A 50 -1.92 8.92 -6.81
N ARG A 51 -3.02 9.60 -7.12
CA ARG A 51 -3.13 10.37 -8.36
C ARG A 51 -2.12 11.50 -8.40
N THR A 52 -1.97 12.21 -7.28
CA THR A 52 -1.12 13.40 -7.22
C THR A 52 0.35 13.07 -7.16
N PHE A 53 0.73 12.11 -6.32
CA PHE A 53 2.13 11.85 -6.02
C PHE A 53 2.74 10.64 -6.72
N LYS A 54 1.93 9.76 -7.26
CA LYS A 54 2.39 8.55 -7.98
C LYS A 54 3.39 7.76 -7.16
N PRO A 55 2.94 7.19 -6.02
CA PRO A 55 3.85 6.48 -5.12
C PRO A 55 4.40 5.20 -5.74
N ASN A 56 5.44 4.66 -5.11
CA ASN A 56 6.05 3.41 -5.52
C ASN A 56 5.36 2.18 -4.93
N LEU A 57 4.55 2.40 -3.89
CA LEU A 57 3.90 1.32 -3.16
C LEU A 57 2.66 1.86 -2.47
N ILE A 58 1.62 1.05 -2.39
CA ILE A 58 0.41 1.40 -1.63
C ILE A 58 0.13 0.26 -0.65
N LEU A 59 -0.04 0.62 0.63
CA LEU A 59 -0.60 -0.29 1.63
C LEU A 59 -2.01 0.18 1.91
N VAL A 60 -2.98 -0.69 1.77
CA VAL A 60 -4.38 -0.32 1.94
C VAL A 60 -5.12 -1.29 2.84
N ASP A 61 -5.76 -0.77 3.89
CA ASP A 61 -6.67 -1.54 4.74
C ASP A 61 -7.98 -1.74 3.97
N LEU A 62 -8.44 -2.98 3.92
CA LEU A 62 -9.69 -3.28 3.20
C LEU A 62 -10.92 -2.77 3.94
N ASN A 63 -10.79 -2.48 5.24
CA ASN A 63 -11.91 -2.02 6.06
C ASN A 63 -11.73 -0.57 6.47
N MET A 64 -12.12 0.33 5.59
CA MET A 64 -12.03 1.78 5.83
C MET A 64 -13.36 2.46 5.55
N PRO A 65 -13.63 3.61 6.21
CA PRO A 65 -14.83 4.37 5.93
C PRO A 65 -14.76 5.05 4.56
N GLU A 66 -15.89 5.53 4.12
CA GLU A 66 -16.13 6.24 2.86
C GLU A 66 -15.91 5.35 1.64
N LEU A 67 -14.69 5.17 1.23
CA LEU A 67 -14.36 4.26 0.12
C LEU A 67 -13.58 3.11 0.70
N ASP A 68 -14.12 1.90 0.65
CA ASP A 68 -13.45 0.74 1.24
C ASP A 68 -12.21 0.36 0.42
N GLY A 69 -11.43 -0.57 0.98
CA GLY A 69 -10.16 -0.91 0.37
C GLY A 69 -10.28 -1.59 -0.99
N LEU A 70 -11.30 -2.43 -1.19
CA LEU A 70 -11.50 -3.08 -2.48
C LEU A 70 -11.82 -2.04 -3.56
N GLU A 71 -12.70 -1.11 -3.24
CA GLU A 71 -13.03 -0.03 -4.16
C GLU A 71 -11.83 0.86 -4.43
N THR A 72 -11.04 1.14 -3.39
CA THR A 72 -9.81 1.92 -3.52
C THR A 72 -8.85 1.27 -4.51
N ILE A 73 -8.65 -0.05 -4.39
CA ILE A 73 -7.78 -0.78 -5.29
C ILE A 73 -8.28 -0.70 -6.72
N ARG A 74 -9.59 -0.87 -6.92
CA ARG A 74 -10.19 -0.80 -8.25
C ARG A 74 -10.01 0.58 -8.88
N TYR A 75 -10.18 1.64 -8.08
CA TYR A 75 -9.98 3.00 -8.57
C TYR A 75 -8.54 3.23 -9.00
N VAL A 76 -7.59 2.77 -8.18
CA VAL A 76 -6.17 2.92 -8.51
C VAL A 76 -5.84 2.18 -9.79
N ARG A 77 -6.35 0.96 -9.95
CA ARG A 77 -6.10 0.17 -11.16
C ARG A 77 -6.74 0.76 -12.40
N GLY A 78 -7.81 1.53 -12.23
CA GLY A 78 -8.47 2.20 -13.33
C GLY A 78 -7.85 3.52 -13.75
N MET A 79 -6.85 4.02 -13.03
CA MET A 79 -6.20 5.28 -13.37
C MET A 79 -5.42 5.15 -14.66
N LYS A 80 -5.53 6.19 -15.51
CA LYS A 80 -4.82 6.22 -16.77
C LYS A 80 -3.50 6.97 -16.63
N GLY A 81 -2.58 6.75 -17.56
CA GLY A 81 -1.32 7.49 -17.59
C GLY A 81 -0.20 6.85 -16.79
N THR A 82 -0.41 5.64 -16.28
CA THR A 82 0.65 4.90 -15.62
C THR A 82 1.14 3.81 -16.55
N GLN A 83 2.43 3.78 -16.80
CA GLN A 83 3.02 2.73 -17.62
C GLN A 83 3.18 1.44 -16.84
N ASP A 84 3.59 1.57 -15.59
CA ASP A 84 3.79 0.41 -14.73
C ASP A 84 2.79 0.46 -13.58
N PRO A 85 2.04 -0.63 -13.33
CA PRO A 85 1.09 -0.65 -12.24
C PRO A 85 1.82 -0.58 -10.90
N VAL A 86 1.33 0.30 -10.01
CA VAL A 86 1.91 0.44 -8.68
C VAL A 86 1.63 -0.83 -7.87
N PRO A 87 2.62 -1.38 -7.15
CA PRO A 87 2.39 -2.48 -6.25
C PRO A 87 1.44 -2.10 -5.12
N ILE A 88 0.49 -2.97 -4.83
CA ILE A 88 -0.51 -2.75 -3.77
C ILE A 88 -0.49 -3.94 -2.83
N VAL A 89 -0.34 -3.65 -1.53
CA VAL A 89 -0.48 -4.64 -0.45
C VAL A 89 -1.78 -4.36 0.27
N ALA A 90 -2.70 -5.31 0.27
CA ALA A 90 -3.96 -5.20 0.97
C ALA A 90 -3.80 -5.77 2.39
N MET A 91 -4.43 -5.11 3.37
CA MET A 91 -4.41 -5.54 4.76
C MET A 91 -5.84 -5.69 5.27
N THR A 92 -6.11 -6.68 6.12
CA THR A 92 -7.42 -6.81 6.73
C THR A 92 -7.36 -7.51 8.07
N ALA A 93 -8.17 -7.03 9.02
CA ALA A 93 -8.43 -7.73 10.27
C ALA A 93 -9.60 -8.72 10.11
N PHE A 94 -10.35 -8.60 9.04
CA PHE A 94 -11.55 -9.41 8.81
C PHE A 94 -11.32 -10.39 7.65
N HIS A 95 -10.42 -11.34 7.89
CA HIS A 95 -10.14 -12.35 6.89
C HIS A 95 -11.25 -13.42 6.94
N VAL A 96 -12.07 -13.43 5.91
CA VAL A 96 -13.15 -14.40 5.75
C VAL A 96 -12.99 -15.10 4.41
N TYR A 97 -13.72 -16.19 4.24
CA TYR A 97 -13.66 -16.97 3.00
C TYR A 97 -13.93 -16.07 1.80
N GLY A 98 -13.05 -16.15 0.82
CA GLY A 98 -13.17 -15.39 -0.41
C GLY A 98 -12.58 -13.99 -0.37
N MET A 99 -12.17 -13.48 0.80
CA MET A 99 -11.65 -12.12 0.91
C MET A 99 -10.33 -11.95 0.16
N GLU A 100 -9.41 -12.88 0.31
CA GLU A 100 -8.14 -12.81 -0.39
C GLU A 100 -8.34 -12.84 -1.90
N GLN A 101 -9.21 -13.73 -2.38
CA GLN A 101 -9.51 -13.83 -3.80
C GLN A 101 -10.12 -12.52 -4.30
N ALA A 102 -11.04 -11.92 -3.55
CA ALA A 102 -11.65 -10.65 -3.93
C ALA A 102 -10.63 -9.54 -4.02
N ALA A 103 -9.67 -9.50 -3.07
CA ALA A 103 -8.62 -8.48 -3.09
C ALA A 103 -7.69 -8.66 -4.29
N LEU A 104 -7.31 -9.90 -4.60
CA LEU A 104 -6.48 -10.17 -5.77
C LEU A 104 -7.22 -9.81 -7.07
N GLU A 105 -8.50 -10.13 -7.15
CA GLU A 105 -9.31 -9.79 -8.32
C GLU A 105 -9.49 -8.29 -8.48
N ALA A 106 -9.54 -7.56 -7.36
CA ALA A 106 -9.60 -6.09 -7.40
C ALA A 106 -8.29 -5.50 -7.91
N GLY A 107 -7.18 -6.22 -7.77
CA GLY A 107 -5.90 -5.82 -8.32
C GLY A 107 -4.75 -5.71 -7.35
N CYS A 108 -4.88 -6.17 -6.10
CA CYS A 108 -3.75 -6.12 -5.19
C CYS A 108 -2.72 -7.19 -5.55
N ASN A 109 -1.48 -6.95 -5.16
CA ASN A 109 -0.37 -7.85 -5.44
C ASN A 109 -0.07 -8.78 -4.28
N GLU A 110 -0.29 -8.31 -3.06
CA GLU A 110 -0.04 -9.07 -1.85
C GLU A 110 -1.14 -8.82 -0.83
N TYR A 111 -1.29 -9.76 0.09
CA TYR A 111 -2.38 -9.74 1.06
C TYR A 111 -1.82 -10.06 2.46
N LEU A 112 -2.14 -9.21 3.45
CA LEU A 112 -1.71 -9.39 4.83
C LEU A 112 -2.91 -9.46 5.76
N ILE A 113 -2.90 -10.43 6.66
CA ILE A 113 -3.94 -10.60 7.66
C ILE A 113 -3.45 -9.98 8.96
N LYS A 114 -4.25 -9.07 9.53
CA LYS A 114 -3.92 -8.45 10.82
C LYS A 114 -4.31 -9.40 11.96
N PRO A 115 -3.58 -9.44 13.05
CA PRO A 115 -2.34 -8.70 13.28
C PRO A 115 -1.16 -9.37 12.56
N PHE A 116 -0.27 -8.57 12.01
CA PHE A 116 0.97 -9.05 11.41
C PHE A 116 2.14 -8.31 12.04
N ASP A 117 3.31 -8.94 12.01
CA ASP A 117 4.52 -8.27 12.49
C ASP A 117 5.30 -7.70 11.31
N LEU A 118 6.40 -7.00 11.62
CA LEU A 118 7.20 -6.37 10.59
C LEU A 118 7.91 -7.38 9.70
N ASP A 119 8.19 -8.58 10.21
CA ASP A 119 8.80 -9.61 9.39
C ASP A 119 7.82 -10.10 8.32
N ASP A 120 6.53 -10.22 8.67
CA ASP A 120 5.50 -10.59 7.71
C ASP A 120 5.42 -9.55 6.59
N LEU A 121 5.44 -8.28 6.96
CA LEU A 121 5.42 -7.20 5.99
C LEU A 121 6.66 -7.24 5.11
N ASP A 122 7.84 -7.42 5.71
CA ASP A 122 9.09 -7.47 4.97
C ASP A 122 9.11 -8.61 3.94
N LYS A 123 8.56 -9.76 4.30
CA LYS A 123 8.47 -10.89 3.37
C LYS A 123 7.63 -10.54 2.15
N LYS A 124 6.50 -9.85 2.36
CA LYS A 124 5.65 -9.43 1.26
C LYS A 124 6.35 -8.40 0.39
N LEU A 125 7.06 -7.46 1.00
CA LEU A 125 7.80 -6.44 0.25
C LEU A 125 8.92 -7.06 -0.57
N LYS A 126 9.64 -8.03 -0.01
CA LYS A 126 10.68 -8.74 -0.76
C LYS A 126 10.09 -9.48 -1.95
N GLY A 127 8.93 -10.10 -1.77
CA GLY A 127 8.24 -10.79 -2.86
C GLY A 127 7.86 -9.86 -3.99
N LEU A 128 7.71 -8.56 -3.71
CA LEU A 128 7.41 -7.54 -4.71
C LEU A 128 8.68 -6.88 -5.27
N GLY A 129 9.85 -7.29 -4.81
CA GLY A 129 11.10 -6.75 -5.31
C GLY A 129 11.66 -5.58 -4.53
N PHE A 130 11.06 -5.23 -3.39
CA PHE A 130 11.58 -4.15 -2.57
C PHE A 130 12.71 -4.62 -1.67
N ILE A 131 13.67 -3.75 -1.43
CA ILE A 131 14.74 -3.98 -0.48
C ILE A 131 14.24 -3.55 0.90
N VAL A 132 14.40 -4.40 1.89
CA VAL A 132 13.90 -4.14 3.24
C VAL A 132 15.01 -4.19 4.29
#